data_f218cd3c6329a5f5ad41ae8c12df29ad
#
_entry.id   f218cd3c6329a5f5ad41ae8c12df29ad
#
_cell.length_a   1.000
_cell.length_b   1.000
_cell.length_c   1.000
_cell.angle_alpha   90.00
_cell.angle_beta   90.00
_cell.angle_gamma   90.00
#
_symmetry.space_group_name_H-M   'P 1'
#
loop_
_entity.id
_entity.type
_entity.pdbx_description
1 polymer ?
#
loop_
_entity_poly.entity_id
_entity_poly.type
_entity_poly.pdbx_seq_one_letter_code
_entity_poly.pdbx_strand_id
1 'polypeptide(L)'
;MTDNTLVTFTHKKDLTAIRTGLRQAFIRSKYRAEFLKTKRIEIPKYKKNGERAKRPHIRYLCEPCDMLFKSDEINVDHIKKVGSFVDIMDITIFFFRIWCDFSNLQILCKDCHTIKTKKERRCDALSRKYL
;
A
#
# COMPACT_ATOMS: atom_id res chain seq x y z
N MET A 1 5.87 -31.72 -30.03
CA MET A 1 6.31 -30.32 -30.19
C MET A 1 6.52 -29.73 -28.80
N THR A 2 7.75 -29.62 -28.40
CA THR A 2 8.08 -28.90 -27.17
C THR A 2 7.98 -27.42 -27.49
N ASP A 3 6.88 -26.85 -27.10
CA ASP A 3 6.72 -25.43 -27.17
C ASP A 3 7.47 -24.80 -26.02
N ASN A 4 8.63 -24.26 -26.30
CA ASN A 4 9.46 -23.55 -25.33
C ASN A 4 8.93 -22.15 -25.08
N THR A 5 7.66 -22.08 -24.76
CA THR A 5 7.02 -20.79 -24.43
C THR A 5 7.28 -20.36 -23.00
N LEU A 6 7.84 -21.22 -22.16
CA LEU A 6 8.24 -20.86 -20.82
C LEU A 6 9.58 -20.12 -20.85
N VAL A 7 9.50 -18.81 -20.92
CA VAL A 7 10.67 -17.95 -20.81
C VAL A 7 11.17 -18.01 -19.37
N THR A 8 12.44 -18.37 -19.23
CA THR A 8 13.10 -18.30 -17.93
C THR A 8 13.44 -16.84 -17.62
N PHE A 9 12.68 -16.21 -16.70
CA PHE A 9 12.94 -14.85 -16.28
C PHE A 9 14.13 -14.82 -15.32
N THR A 10 15.33 -14.66 -15.89
CA THR A 10 16.57 -14.58 -15.11
C THR A 10 17.03 -13.15 -14.87
N HIS A 11 16.44 -12.18 -15.56
CA HIS A 11 16.85 -10.79 -15.45
C HIS A 11 16.22 -10.11 -14.23
N LYS A 12 17.08 -9.71 -13.29
CA LYS A 12 16.67 -8.94 -12.09
C LYS A 12 15.85 -7.70 -12.44
N LYS A 13 16.18 -7.02 -13.54
CA LYS A 13 15.46 -5.80 -13.98
C LYS A 13 14.02 -6.11 -14.35
N ASP A 14 13.76 -7.23 -15.01
CA ASP A 14 12.41 -7.63 -15.40
C ASP A 14 11.57 -8.01 -14.18
N LEU A 15 12.13 -8.77 -13.24
CA LEU A 15 11.44 -9.11 -11.99
C LEU A 15 11.13 -7.87 -11.17
N THR A 16 12.04 -6.91 -11.10
CA THR A 16 11.83 -5.63 -10.42
C THR A 16 10.71 -4.84 -11.10
N ALA A 17 10.71 -4.78 -12.43
CA ALA A 17 9.66 -4.10 -13.20
C ALA A 17 8.28 -4.73 -12.97
N ILE A 18 8.20 -6.05 -12.91
CA ILE A 18 6.97 -6.78 -12.64
C ILE A 18 6.46 -6.45 -11.22
N ARG A 19 7.31 -6.50 -10.22
CA ARG A 19 6.94 -6.14 -8.84
C ARG A 19 6.43 -4.72 -8.75
N THR A 20 7.14 -3.78 -9.35
CA THR A 20 6.75 -2.36 -9.39
C THR A 20 5.42 -2.18 -10.11
N GLY A 21 5.24 -2.85 -11.25
CA GLY A 21 4.00 -2.81 -12.03
C GLY A 21 2.80 -3.30 -11.24
N LEU A 22 2.94 -4.39 -10.49
CA LEU A 22 1.87 -4.92 -9.64
C LEU A 22 1.51 -3.97 -8.50
N ARG A 23 2.50 -3.36 -7.87
CA ARG A 23 2.28 -2.35 -6.82
C ARG A 23 1.58 -1.11 -7.37
N GLN A 24 1.97 -0.64 -8.54
CA GLN A 24 1.31 0.49 -9.20
C GLN A 24 -0.13 0.16 -9.58
N ALA A 25 -0.38 -1.05 -10.06
CA ALA A 25 -1.73 -1.53 -10.36
C ALA A 25 -2.61 -1.51 -9.10
N PHE A 26 -2.09 -1.93 -7.96
CA PHE A 26 -2.81 -1.88 -6.68
C PHE A 26 -3.14 -0.43 -6.29
N ILE A 27 -2.19 0.49 -6.41
CA ILE A 27 -2.40 1.92 -6.08
C ILE A 27 -3.55 2.50 -6.89
N ARG A 28 -3.74 2.07 -8.14
CA ARG A 28 -4.81 2.52 -9.04
C ARG A 28 -6.06 1.66 -8.98
N SER A 29 -6.09 0.63 -8.16
CA SER A 29 -7.18 -0.34 -8.14
C SER A 29 -8.45 0.19 -7.48
N LYS A 30 -9.58 -0.33 -7.94
CA LYS A 30 -10.87 -0.13 -7.25
C LYS A 30 -10.87 -0.71 -5.85
N TYR A 31 -10.15 -1.80 -5.66
CA TYR A 31 -10.02 -2.48 -4.37
C TYR A 31 -9.45 -1.55 -3.30
N ARG A 32 -8.36 -0.86 -3.62
CA ARG A 32 -7.78 0.16 -2.74
C ARG A 32 -8.75 1.31 -2.49
N ALA A 33 -9.43 1.77 -3.54
CA ALA A 33 -10.42 2.83 -3.43
C ALA A 33 -11.58 2.44 -2.49
N GLU A 34 -12.03 1.20 -2.54
CA GLU A 34 -13.08 0.70 -1.65
C GLU A 34 -12.60 0.60 -0.21
N PHE A 35 -11.36 0.18 0.02
CA PHE A 35 -10.77 0.23 1.36
C PHE A 35 -10.78 1.66 1.90
N LEU A 36 -10.40 2.65 1.12
CA LEU A 36 -10.43 4.05 1.52
C LEU A 36 -11.84 4.52 1.85
N LYS A 37 -12.85 4.07 1.11
CA LYS A 37 -14.26 4.39 1.43
C LYS A 37 -14.66 3.88 2.82
N THR A 38 -14.19 2.72 3.23
CA THR A 38 -14.49 2.17 4.57
C THR A 38 -13.85 2.97 5.70
N LYS A 39 -12.79 3.72 5.41
CA LYS A 39 -12.02 4.50 6.39
C LYS A 39 -12.32 6.00 6.31
N ARG A 40 -13.15 6.41 5.39
CA ARG A 40 -13.49 7.80 5.14
C ARG A 40 -14.23 8.40 6.34
N ILE A 41 -13.73 9.55 6.80
CA ILE A 41 -14.36 10.33 7.87
C ILE A 41 -14.83 11.65 7.27
N GLU A 42 -16.11 11.96 7.46
CA GLU A 42 -16.69 13.20 7.01
C GLU A 42 -16.80 14.19 8.18
N ILE A 43 -16.21 15.37 7.99
CA ILE A 43 -16.26 16.46 8.97
C ILE A 43 -17.09 17.59 8.37
N PRO A 44 -18.16 18.04 9.04
CA PRO A 44 -18.99 19.12 8.53
C PRO A 44 -18.15 20.38 8.27
N LYS A 45 -18.38 20.99 7.10
CA LYS A 45 -17.79 22.27 6.71
C LYS A 45 -18.88 23.33 6.78
N TYR A 46 -18.56 24.49 7.36
CA TYR A 46 -19.47 25.62 7.47
C TYR A 46 -19.00 26.77 6.60
N LYS A 47 -19.96 27.43 5.97
CA LYS A 47 -19.73 28.66 5.22
C LYS A 47 -19.49 29.84 6.18
N LYS A 48 -18.98 30.96 5.65
CA LYS A 48 -18.76 32.20 6.44
C LYS A 48 -20.03 32.70 7.09
N ASN A 49 -21.22 32.46 6.49
CA ASN A 49 -22.50 32.85 7.02
C ASN A 49 -23.08 31.92 8.09
N GLY A 50 -22.32 30.88 8.49
CA GLY A 50 -22.72 29.89 9.49
C GLY A 50 -23.54 28.71 8.94
N GLU A 51 -23.91 28.72 7.67
CA GLU A 51 -24.63 27.61 7.04
C GLU A 51 -23.72 26.44 6.74
N ARG A 52 -24.25 25.21 6.85
CA ARG A 52 -23.54 23.99 6.52
C ARG A 52 -23.30 23.91 5.01
N ALA A 53 -22.05 23.72 4.60
CA ALA A 53 -21.70 23.50 3.20
C ALA A 53 -22.21 22.14 2.72
N LYS A 54 -22.52 22.02 1.43
CA LYS A 54 -23.01 20.76 0.82
C LYS A 54 -21.94 19.66 0.89
N ARG A 55 -20.67 20.02 0.75
CA ARG A 55 -19.56 19.07 0.74
C ARG A 55 -18.80 19.13 2.07
N PRO A 56 -18.74 18.04 2.82
CA PRO A 56 -17.96 17.99 4.04
C PRO A 56 -16.46 17.94 3.73
N HIS A 57 -15.65 18.17 4.75
CA HIS A 57 -14.23 17.83 4.69
C HIS A 57 -14.09 16.31 4.80
N ILE A 58 -13.27 15.72 3.92
CA ILE A 58 -12.95 14.31 3.98
C ILE A 58 -11.59 14.15 4.62
N ARG A 59 -11.51 13.29 5.63
CA ARG A 59 -10.27 13.00 6.37
C ARG A 59 -10.12 11.52 6.59
N TYR A 60 -8.89 11.11 6.86
CA TYR A 60 -8.50 9.74 7.17
C TYR A 60 -7.65 9.72 8.42
N LEU A 61 -7.90 8.76 9.29
CA LEU A 61 -7.15 8.61 10.53
C LEU A 61 -5.87 7.82 10.27
N CYS A 62 -4.73 8.39 10.64
CA CYS A 62 -3.48 7.65 10.75
C CYS A 62 -3.47 6.94 12.10
N GLU A 63 -3.55 5.61 12.09
CA GLU A 63 -3.67 4.84 13.32
C GLU A 63 -2.51 5.05 14.30
N PRO A 64 -1.23 4.99 13.88
CA PRO A 64 -0.11 5.14 14.83
C PRO A 64 -0.03 6.50 15.51
N CYS A 65 -0.29 7.60 14.81
CA CYS A 65 -0.18 8.94 15.41
C CYS A 65 -1.52 9.55 15.81
N ASP A 66 -2.62 8.88 15.53
CA ASP A 66 -3.99 9.26 15.90
C ASP A 66 -4.40 10.66 15.42
N MET A 67 -3.85 11.08 14.27
CA MET A 67 -4.15 12.37 13.63
C MET A 67 -4.92 12.17 12.34
N LEU A 68 -5.71 13.19 11.97
CA LEU A 68 -6.52 13.20 10.75
C LEU A 68 -5.78 13.90 9.62
N PHE A 69 -5.86 13.32 8.41
CA PHE A 69 -5.17 13.79 7.23
C PHE A 69 -6.07 13.80 6.00
N LYS A 70 -5.72 14.61 5.02
CA LYS A 70 -6.33 14.60 3.69
C LYS A 70 -5.85 13.39 2.88
N SER A 71 -6.57 13.06 1.82
CA SER A 71 -6.26 11.91 0.96
C SER A 71 -4.88 11.97 0.30
N ASP A 72 -4.36 13.16 0.03
CA ASP A 72 -3.03 13.36 -0.57
C ASP A 72 -1.88 13.30 0.46
N GLU A 73 -2.23 13.27 1.74
CA GLU A 73 -1.26 13.24 2.85
C GLU A 73 -1.08 11.84 3.45
N ILE A 74 -1.77 10.84 2.90
CA ILE A 74 -1.78 9.48 3.43
C ILE A 74 -1.30 8.46 2.41
N ASN A 75 -0.89 7.30 2.93
CA ASN A 75 -0.63 6.10 2.14
C ASN A 75 -1.48 4.94 2.67
N VAL A 76 -1.95 4.10 1.78
CA VAL A 76 -2.50 2.79 2.16
C VAL A 76 -1.32 1.82 2.24
N ASP A 77 -1.10 1.30 3.41
CA ASP A 77 0.05 0.45 3.72
C ASP A 77 -0.40 -0.96 4.08
N HIS A 78 0.45 -1.93 3.81
CA HIS A 78 0.26 -3.31 4.25
C HIS A 78 0.85 -3.46 5.64
N ILE A 79 0.03 -3.85 6.62
CA ILE A 79 0.48 -4.04 8.01
C ILE A 79 1.62 -5.03 8.03
N LYS A 80 1.38 -6.22 7.44
CA LYS A 80 2.43 -7.19 7.16
C LYS A 80 2.95 -6.90 5.76
N LYS A 81 4.24 -6.57 5.65
CA LYS A 81 4.85 -6.17 4.38
C LYS A 81 4.67 -7.24 3.30
N VAL A 82 4.51 -6.78 2.06
CA VAL A 82 4.33 -7.64 0.89
C VAL A 82 5.59 -8.47 0.60
N GLY A 83 6.77 -7.90 0.86
CA GLY A 83 8.04 -8.54 0.54
C GLY A 83 8.37 -8.46 -0.94
N SER A 84 9.10 -9.44 -1.42
CA SER A 84 9.48 -9.55 -2.83
C SER A 84 9.50 -11.03 -3.26
N PHE A 85 9.79 -11.27 -4.52
CA PHE A 85 10.04 -12.61 -5.04
C PHE A 85 11.23 -12.58 -5.99
N VAL A 86 11.93 -13.69 -6.10
CA VAL A 86 13.08 -13.87 -6.99
C VAL A 86 12.79 -14.88 -8.10
N ASP A 87 11.78 -15.73 -7.88
CA ASP A 87 11.31 -16.72 -8.85
C ASP A 87 9.97 -16.26 -9.41
N ILE A 88 9.85 -16.21 -10.72
CA ILE A 88 8.61 -15.80 -11.40
C ILE A 88 7.42 -16.72 -11.03
N MET A 89 7.69 -17.95 -10.66
CA MET A 89 6.64 -18.88 -10.23
C MET A 89 5.95 -18.44 -8.94
N ASP A 90 6.57 -17.57 -8.17
CA ASP A 90 6.01 -17.02 -6.93
C ASP A 90 5.13 -15.78 -7.16
N ILE A 91 4.92 -15.37 -8.42
CA ILE A 91 4.15 -14.16 -8.75
C ILE A 91 2.72 -14.21 -8.19
N THR A 92 2.09 -15.36 -8.20
CA THR A 92 0.72 -15.53 -7.69
C THR A 92 0.66 -15.26 -6.19
N ILE A 93 1.62 -15.77 -5.44
CA ILE A 93 1.73 -15.54 -3.99
C ILE A 93 1.96 -14.05 -3.72
N PHE A 94 2.86 -13.44 -4.48
CA PHE A 94 3.15 -12.00 -4.38
C PHE A 94 1.90 -11.16 -4.67
N PHE A 95 1.16 -11.52 -5.72
CA PHE A 95 -0.09 -10.87 -6.08
C PHE A 95 -1.08 -10.89 -4.91
N PHE A 96 -1.31 -12.05 -4.29
CA PHE A 96 -2.23 -12.18 -3.15
C PHE A 96 -1.74 -11.50 -1.88
N ARG A 97 -0.46 -11.25 -1.74
CA ARG A 97 0.07 -10.43 -0.65
C ARG A 97 -0.25 -8.95 -0.85
N ILE A 98 -0.29 -8.48 -2.11
CA ILE A 98 -0.66 -7.08 -2.44
C ILE A 98 -2.17 -6.90 -2.31
N TRP A 99 -2.98 -7.74 -2.96
CA TRP A 99 -4.44 -7.76 -2.84
C TRP A 99 -4.85 -8.65 -1.68
N CYS A 100 -4.48 -8.22 -0.48
CA CYS A 100 -4.77 -8.93 0.75
C CYS A 100 -6.14 -8.56 1.31
N ASP A 101 -6.56 -9.22 2.37
CA ASP A 101 -7.74 -8.82 3.12
C ASP A 101 -7.58 -7.40 3.68
N PHE A 102 -8.67 -6.66 3.79
CA PHE A 102 -8.66 -5.30 4.34
C PHE A 102 -8.08 -5.25 5.76
N SER A 103 -8.17 -6.33 6.52
CA SER A 103 -7.57 -6.41 7.85
C SER A 103 -6.05 -6.26 7.87
N ASN A 104 -5.40 -6.51 6.73
CA ASN A 104 -3.96 -6.31 6.58
C ASN A 104 -3.60 -4.97 5.94
N LEU A 105 -4.57 -4.11 5.70
CA LEU A 105 -4.35 -2.76 5.18
C LEU A 105 -4.54 -1.73 6.30
N GLN A 106 -3.76 -0.68 6.26
CA GLN A 106 -3.88 0.43 7.19
C GLN A 106 -3.60 1.75 6.50
N ILE A 107 -4.05 2.83 7.11
CA ILE A 107 -3.77 4.17 6.63
C ILE A 107 -2.65 4.76 7.48
N LEU A 108 -1.60 5.22 6.83
CA LEU A 108 -0.49 5.90 7.47
C LEU A 108 -0.31 7.28 6.85
N CYS A 109 -0.02 8.28 7.67
CA CYS A 109 0.49 9.55 7.16
C CYS A 109 1.91 9.32 6.61
N LYS A 110 2.40 10.27 5.82
CA LYS A 110 3.71 10.13 5.17
C LYS A 110 4.85 9.93 6.18
N ASP A 111 4.80 10.61 7.31
CA ASP A 111 5.81 10.50 8.36
C ASP A 111 5.79 9.11 9.02
N CYS A 112 4.62 8.62 9.42
CA CYS A 112 4.49 7.29 9.99
C CYS A 112 4.88 6.19 9.00
N HIS A 113 4.54 6.36 7.72
CA HIS A 113 4.95 5.44 6.66
C HIS A 113 6.48 5.41 6.51
N THR A 114 7.13 6.55 6.54
CA THR A 114 8.59 6.65 6.48
C THR A 114 9.25 5.95 7.67
N ILE A 115 8.73 6.17 8.87
CA ILE A 115 9.24 5.52 10.08
C ILE A 115 9.11 4.00 9.98
N LYS A 116 7.96 3.49 9.56
CA LYS A 116 7.72 2.06 9.36
C LYS A 116 8.67 1.46 8.34
N THR A 117 8.85 2.11 7.19
CA THR A 117 9.73 1.65 6.13
C THR A 117 11.19 1.56 6.59
N LYS A 118 11.66 2.56 7.32
CA LYS A 118 13.03 2.55 7.90
C LYS A 118 13.20 1.41 8.90
N LYS A 119 12.21 1.18 9.73
CA LYS A 119 12.23 0.09 10.72
C LYS A 119 12.28 -1.28 10.03
N GLU A 120 11.48 -1.50 9.00
CA GLU A 120 11.46 -2.73 8.23
C GLU A 120 12.81 -2.99 7.53
N ARG A 121 13.41 -1.97 6.91
CA ARG A 121 14.72 -2.07 6.28
C ARG A 121 15.82 -2.44 7.29
N ARG A 122 15.75 -1.88 8.49
CA ARG A 122 16.69 -2.19 9.58
C ARG A 122 16.55 -3.64 10.02
N CYS A 123 15.35 -4.13 10.18
CA CYS A 123 15.08 -5.52 10.53
C CYS A 123 15.58 -6.48 9.46
N ASP A 124 15.36 -6.18 8.17
CA ASP A 124 15.85 -6.97 7.05
C ASP A 124 17.39 -7.02 7.01
N ALA A 125 18.05 -5.89 7.24
CA ALA A 125 19.51 -5.82 7.29
C ALA A 125 20.08 -6.66 8.43
N LEU A 126 19.44 -6.62 9.62
CA LEU A 126 19.84 -7.44 10.75
C LEU A 126 19.65 -8.93 10.47
N SER A 127 18.53 -9.31 9.87
CA SER A 127 18.27 -10.71 9.50
C SER A 127 19.32 -11.24 8.54
N ARG A 128 19.72 -10.45 7.54
CA ARG A 128 20.78 -10.84 6.61
C ARG A 128 22.15 -10.99 7.29
N LYS A 129 22.41 -10.21 8.31
CA LYS A 129 23.68 -10.23 9.03
C LYS A 129 23.82 -11.46 9.94
N TYR A 130 22.71 -11.95 10.50
CA TYR A 130 22.72 -13.01 11.51
C TYR A 130 22.17 -14.36 11.02
N LEU A 131 21.74 -14.43 9.79
CA LEU A 131 21.40 -15.67 9.12
C LEU A 131 22.56 -16.10 8.21
#